data_d44d03f198a96f163a463f6629124ea0
#
_entry.id   d44d03f198a96f163a463f6629124ea0
#
_cell.length_a   1.000
_cell.length_b   1.000
_cell.length_c   1.000
_cell.angle_alpha   90.00
_cell.angle_beta   90.00
_cell.angle_gamma   90.00
#
_symmetry.space_group_name_H-M   'P 1'
#
loop_
_entity.id
_entity.type
_entity.pdbx_description
1 polymer ?
#
loop_
_entity_poly.entity_id
_entity_poly.type
_entity_poly.pdbx_seq_one_letter_code
_entity_poly.pdbx_strand_id
1 'polypeptide(L)'
;NIENLLAAAAAVWGEVPVEAIQKVGSTFTGVEHRIEPVRVLDGVTYYNDSIGTSPTRTIAGLRSFDQKVILIAGGYDKHIPYEPLAPEVIAHVKDLVLMGATGPRIEKAVCEHPDFAASGLTIQHADTMQHAVELARAAAQPGDIIILSPASASFDLYPNFEVRGREFKKIVNELK
;
A
#
# COMPACT_ATOMS: atom_id res chain seq x y z
N ASN A 1 8.01 -11.32 5.97
CA ASN A 1 8.75 -10.88 7.19
C ASN A 1 9.53 -12.00 7.90
N ILE A 2 9.32 -13.29 7.53
CA ILE A 2 10.04 -14.42 8.14
C ILE A 2 11.56 -14.28 7.91
N GLU A 3 11.97 -13.95 6.69
CA GLU A 3 13.39 -13.75 6.35
C GLU A 3 14.05 -12.66 7.19
N ASN A 4 13.34 -11.54 7.41
CA ASN A 4 13.84 -10.44 8.25
C ASN A 4 13.96 -10.88 9.72
N LEU A 5 13.00 -11.68 10.22
CA LEU A 5 13.06 -12.22 11.57
C LEU A 5 14.21 -13.20 11.73
N LEU A 6 14.43 -14.07 10.74
CA LEU A 6 15.56 -15.02 10.74
C LEU A 6 16.91 -14.28 10.69
N ALA A 7 17.03 -13.23 9.87
CA ALA A 7 18.22 -12.42 9.80
C ALA A 7 18.49 -11.69 11.14
N ALA A 8 17.47 -11.12 11.75
CA ALA A 8 17.59 -10.49 13.06
C ALA A 8 17.96 -11.49 14.16
N ALA A 9 17.32 -12.67 14.16
CA ALA A 9 17.65 -13.74 15.11
C ALA A 9 19.11 -14.23 14.94
N ALA A 10 19.55 -14.41 13.70
CA ALA A 10 20.94 -14.80 13.40
C ALA A 10 21.96 -13.75 13.87
N ALA A 11 21.64 -12.46 13.73
CA ALA A 11 22.52 -11.37 14.15
C ALA A 11 22.77 -11.30 15.66
N VAL A 12 21.80 -11.77 16.47
CA VAL A 12 21.88 -11.75 17.94
C VAL A 12 22.05 -13.15 18.54
N TRP A 13 22.28 -14.15 17.69
CA TRP A 13 22.39 -15.55 18.13
C TRP A 13 23.59 -15.75 19.05
N GLY A 14 23.34 -16.29 20.22
CA GLY A 14 24.38 -16.52 21.25
C GLY A 14 24.58 -15.35 22.20
N GLU A 15 24.11 -14.14 21.89
CA GLU A 15 24.18 -12.96 22.76
C GLU A 15 22.88 -12.71 23.53
N VAL A 16 21.73 -13.15 22.93
CA VAL A 16 20.40 -12.96 23.50
C VAL A 16 19.77 -14.34 23.78
N PRO A 17 19.09 -14.53 24.94
CA PRO A 17 18.38 -15.77 25.25
C PRO A 17 17.34 -16.12 24.19
N VAL A 18 17.20 -17.41 23.86
CA VAL A 18 16.28 -17.89 22.83
C VAL A 18 14.82 -17.51 23.17
N GLU A 19 14.46 -17.50 24.43
CA GLU A 19 13.13 -17.09 24.92
C GLU A 19 12.81 -15.63 24.58
N ALA A 20 13.80 -14.74 24.58
CA ALA A 20 13.63 -13.35 24.17
C ALA A 20 13.40 -13.24 22.66
N ILE A 21 14.13 -14.03 21.85
CA ILE A 21 13.93 -14.11 20.39
C ILE A 21 12.51 -14.63 20.07
N GLN A 22 12.10 -15.70 20.74
CA GLN A 22 10.75 -16.29 20.60
C GLN A 22 9.67 -15.28 20.99
N LYS A 23 9.84 -14.57 22.10
CA LYS A 23 8.90 -13.55 22.58
C LYS A 23 8.75 -12.43 21.53
N VAL A 24 9.85 -11.88 21.02
CA VAL A 24 9.80 -10.86 19.97
C VAL A 24 9.12 -11.41 18.71
N GLY A 25 9.50 -12.60 18.25
CA GLY A 25 8.93 -13.23 17.06
C GLY A 25 7.40 -13.46 17.16
N SER A 26 6.88 -13.73 18.37
CA SER A 26 5.45 -13.95 18.61
C SER A 26 4.65 -12.67 18.91
N THR A 27 5.30 -11.59 19.32
CA THR A 27 4.62 -10.34 19.74
C THR A 27 4.87 -9.17 18.78
N PHE A 28 5.79 -9.30 17.82
CA PHE A 28 6.10 -8.23 16.89
C PHE A 28 4.96 -8.04 15.88
N THR A 29 4.30 -6.91 15.95
CA THR A 29 3.12 -6.57 15.13
C THR A 29 3.45 -5.93 13.78
N GLY A 30 4.73 -5.74 13.47
CA GLY A 30 5.18 -5.09 12.23
C GLY A 30 5.78 -3.71 12.47
N VAL A 31 6.11 -3.04 11.38
CA VAL A 31 6.67 -1.68 11.37
C VAL A 31 5.58 -0.71 10.91
N GLU A 32 5.47 0.43 11.59
CA GLU A 32 4.57 1.50 11.19
C GLU A 32 4.77 1.87 9.71
N HIS A 33 3.69 2.14 9.00
CA HIS A 33 3.65 2.45 7.57
C HIS A 33 4.04 1.32 6.61
N ARG A 34 4.24 0.08 7.08
CA ARG A 34 4.57 -1.07 6.24
C ARG A 34 3.48 -2.14 6.32
N ILE A 35 2.54 -2.12 5.39
CA ILE A 35 1.35 -2.99 5.37
C ILE A 35 0.72 -3.03 6.78
N GLU A 36 0.67 -1.87 7.41
CA GLU A 36 0.18 -1.68 8.76
C GLU A 36 -1.35 -1.74 8.76
N PRO A 37 -1.98 -2.69 9.49
CA PRO A 37 -3.42 -2.66 9.63
C PRO A 37 -3.85 -1.44 10.45
N VAL A 38 -4.79 -0.65 9.93
CA VAL A 38 -5.25 0.59 10.55
C VAL A 38 -6.58 0.37 11.25
N ARG A 39 -7.57 -0.16 10.52
CA ARG A 39 -8.94 -0.31 11.02
C ARG A 39 -9.72 -1.30 10.16
N VAL A 40 -10.71 -1.94 10.78
CA VAL A 40 -11.81 -2.59 10.07
C VAL A 40 -13.08 -1.76 10.30
N LEU A 41 -13.73 -1.35 9.22
CA LEU A 41 -14.98 -0.59 9.25
C LEU A 41 -15.95 -1.16 8.22
N ASP A 42 -17.17 -1.48 8.62
CA ASP A 42 -18.21 -2.05 7.75
C ASP A 42 -17.76 -3.31 6.99
N GLY A 43 -16.88 -4.11 7.61
CA GLY A 43 -16.30 -5.30 7.00
C GLY A 43 -15.14 -5.03 6.03
N VAL A 44 -14.75 -3.77 5.80
CA VAL A 44 -13.62 -3.37 4.96
C VAL A 44 -12.38 -3.17 5.83
N THR A 45 -11.25 -3.76 5.43
CA THR A 45 -9.98 -3.62 6.15
C THR A 45 -9.09 -2.58 5.46
N TYR A 46 -8.57 -1.64 6.25
CA TYR A 46 -7.69 -0.57 5.77
C TYR A 46 -6.25 -0.82 6.17
N TYR A 47 -5.33 -0.74 5.19
CA TYR A 47 -3.89 -0.91 5.39
C TYR A 47 -3.11 0.34 4.98
N ASN A 48 -2.12 0.69 5.80
CA ASN A 48 -1.17 1.76 5.53
C ASN A 48 0.20 1.18 5.13
N ASP A 49 0.56 1.35 3.87
CA ASP A 49 1.88 1.01 3.32
C ASP A 49 2.54 2.27 2.72
N SER A 50 2.41 3.40 3.40
CA SER A 50 2.94 4.69 2.92
C SER A 50 4.45 4.68 2.70
N ILE A 51 5.20 3.74 3.31
CA ILE A 51 6.63 3.50 3.05
C ILE A 51 6.89 2.89 1.67
N GLY A 52 5.87 2.41 0.97
CA GLY A 52 5.91 1.90 -0.40
C GLY A 52 6.19 3.00 -1.42
N THR A 53 7.36 3.64 -1.35
CA THR A 53 7.75 4.82 -2.14
C THR A 53 8.36 4.51 -3.51
N SER A 54 8.20 3.28 -3.99
CA SER A 54 8.66 2.84 -5.32
C SER A 54 7.78 1.70 -5.85
N PRO A 55 7.70 1.51 -7.18
CA PRO A 55 6.95 0.41 -7.79
C PRO A 55 7.29 -0.96 -7.20
N THR A 56 8.57 -1.28 -7.03
CA THR A 56 9.03 -2.57 -6.48
C THR A 56 8.48 -2.85 -5.08
N ARG A 57 8.37 -1.83 -4.22
CA ARG A 57 7.82 -2.00 -2.87
C ARG A 57 6.32 -2.22 -2.88
N THR A 58 5.59 -1.48 -3.70
CA THR A 58 4.15 -1.66 -3.87
C THR A 58 3.84 -3.04 -4.47
N ILE A 59 4.62 -3.50 -5.44
CA ILE A 59 4.51 -4.87 -5.98
C ILE A 59 4.63 -5.92 -4.87
N ALA A 60 5.65 -5.80 -4.02
CA ALA A 60 5.82 -6.73 -2.90
C ALA A 60 4.63 -6.66 -1.91
N GLY A 61 4.08 -5.47 -1.69
CA GLY A 61 2.88 -5.27 -0.88
C GLY A 61 1.65 -5.93 -1.48
N LEU A 62 1.37 -5.72 -2.76
CA LEU A 62 0.22 -6.29 -3.46
C LEU A 62 0.24 -7.82 -3.43
N ARG A 63 1.41 -8.44 -3.64
CA ARG A 63 1.60 -9.90 -3.61
C ARG A 63 1.41 -10.53 -2.23
N SER A 64 1.28 -9.75 -1.17
CA SER A 64 1.05 -10.28 0.19
C SER A 64 -0.44 -10.52 0.51
N PHE A 65 -1.34 -10.19 -0.41
CA PHE A 65 -2.77 -10.42 -0.27
C PHE A 65 -3.24 -11.52 -1.21
N ASP A 66 -4.12 -12.41 -0.70
CA ASP A 66 -4.69 -13.53 -1.47
C ASP A 66 -5.91 -13.11 -2.32
N GLN A 67 -6.31 -11.83 -2.25
CA GLN A 67 -7.44 -11.27 -2.99
C GLN A 67 -7.07 -9.95 -3.66
N LYS A 68 -7.87 -9.52 -4.64
CA LYS A 68 -7.73 -8.19 -5.24
C LYS A 68 -8.07 -7.11 -4.21
N VAL A 69 -7.26 -6.05 -4.20
CA VAL A 69 -7.41 -4.91 -3.28
C VAL A 69 -7.92 -3.66 -4.01
N ILE A 70 -8.34 -2.67 -3.25
CA ILE A 70 -8.53 -1.28 -3.71
C ILE A 70 -7.25 -0.54 -3.36
N LEU A 71 -6.54 -0.05 -4.37
CA LEU A 71 -5.23 0.58 -4.22
C LEU A 71 -5.31 2.09 -4.33
N ILE A 72 -4.80 2.80 -3.33
CA ILE A 72 -4.52 4.24 -3.41
C ILE A 72 -3.03 4.40 -3.73
N ALA A 73 -2.71 5.00 -4.90
CA ALA A 73 -1.34 5.14 -5.40
C ALA A 73 -1.06 6.51 -5.99
N GLY A 74 0.24 6.82 -6.16
CA GLY A 74 0.72 8.07 -6.72
C GLY A 74 1.41 8.97 -5.71
N GLY A 75 1.96 10.08 -6.18
CA GLY A 75 2.74 11.02 -5.41
C GLY A 75 3.84 11.69 -6.24
N TYR A 76 4.98 12.03 -5.62
CA TYR A 76 6.10 12.73 -6.23
C TYR A 76 6.87 11.87 -7.24
N ASP A 77 7.22 12.47 -8.37
CA ASP A 77 7.95 11.80 -9.44
C ASP A 77 9.46 11.75 -9.18
N LYS A 78 10.00 10.56 -8.97
CA LYS A 78 11.43 10.28 -8.91
C LYS A 78 12.02 9.85 -10.26
N HIS A 79 11.25 9.99 -11.35
CA HIS A 79 11.62 9.53 -12.70
C HIS A 79 11.88 8.02 -12.78
N ILE A 80 11.17 7.23 -11.98
CA ILE A 80 11.24 5.78 -11.99
C ILE A 80 10.20 5.24 -12.99
N PRO A 81 10.49 4.15 -13.74
CA PRO A 81 9.52 3.52 -14.62
C PRO A 81 8.38 2.85 -13.85
N TYR A 82 7.13 2.99 -14.35
CA TYR A 82 5.94 2.36 -13.76
C TYR A 82 5.45 1.14 -14.55
N GLU A 83 6.03 0.87 -15.72
CA GLU A 83 5.68 -0.28 -16.56
C GLU A 83 5.76 -1.62 -15.79
N PRO A 84 6.76 -1.86 -14.91
CA PRO A 84 6.82 -3.09 -14.13
C PRO A 84 5.68 -3.24 -13.11
N LEU A 85 5.01 -2.13 -12.73
CA LEU A 85 3.89 -2.15 -11.80
C LEU A 85 2.58 -2.58 -12.47
N ALA A 86 2.42 -2.31 -13.77
CA ALA A 86 1.17 -2.52 -14.49
C ALA A 86 0.63 -3.95 -14.43
N PRO A 87 1.41 -5.02 -14.72
CA PRO A 87 0.91 -6.40 -14.61
C PRO A 87 0.44 -6.77 -13.20
N GLU A 88 1.11 -6.25 -12.17
CA GLU A 88 0.74 -6.53 -10.78
C GLU A 88 -0.53 -5.80 -10.36
N VAL A 89 -0.71 -4.55 -10.83
CA VAL A 89 -1.97 -3.82 -10.62
C VAL A 89 -3.13 -4.56 -11.28
N ILE A 90 -2.96 -5.02 -12.51
CA ILE A 90 -4.00 -5.78 -13.24
C ILE A 90 -4.35 -7.09 -12.52
N ALA A 91 -3.34 -7.79 -12.01
CA ALA A 91 -3.54 -9.07 -11.32
C ALA A 91 -4.17 -8.90 -9.92
N HIS A 92 -3.75 -7.90 -9.16
CA HIS A 92 -4.02 -7.79 -7.72
C HIS A 92 -4.94 -6.62 -7.32
N VAL A 93 -5.33 -5.74 -8.25
CA VAL A 93 -6.17 -4.56 -7.93
C VAL A 93 -7.49 -4.67 -8.67
N LYS A 94 -8.58 -4.32 -7.99
CA LYS A 94 -9.91 -4.20 -8.61
C LYS A 94 -10.31 -2.74 -8.86
N ASP A 95 -9.89 -1.83 -7.99
CA ASP A 95 -10.08 -0.38 -8.12
C ASP A 95 -8.78 0.33 -7.79
N LEU A 96 -8.35 1.23 -8.68
CA LEU A 96 -7.14 2.02 -8.57
C LEU A 96 -7.50 3.50 -8.39
N VAL A 97 -7.21 4.06 -7.23
CA VAL A 97 -7.37 5.49 -6.96
C VAL A 97 -6.02 6.16 -7.06
N LEU A 98 -5.87 7.07 -8.01
CA LEU A 98 -4.63 7.76 -8.32
C LEU A 98 -4.62 9.18 -7.77
N MET A 99 -3.48 9.60 -7.23
CA MET A 99 -3.27 10.95 -6.72
C MET A 99 -1.85 11.46 -6.99
N GLY A 100 -1.66 12.77 -6.87
CA GLY A 100 -0.36 13.41 -7.00
C GLY A 100 0.23 13.38 -8.42
N ALA A 101 1.46 13.87 -8.55
CA ALA A 101 2.11 14.13 -9.84
C ALA A 101 2.34 12.87 -10.70
N THR A 102 2.45 11.70 -10.08
CA THR A 102 2.70 10.45 -10.81
C THR A 102 1.44 9.69 -11.22
N GLY A 103 0.24 10.12 -10.75
CA GLY A 103 -1.03 9.51 -11.11
C GLY A 103 -1.17 9.25 -12.61
N PRO A 104 -1.02 10.26 -13.50
CA PRO A 104 -1.14 10.08 -14.94
C PRO A 104 -0.10 9.12 -15.54
N ARG A 105 1.08 9.01 -14.95
CA ARG A 105 2.12 8.08 -15.42
C ARG A 105 1.81 6.63 -15.04
N ILE A 106 1.28 6.42 -13.84
CA ILE A 106 0.83 5.09 -13.40
C ILE A 106 -0.35 4.65 -14.26
N GLU A 107 -1.33 5.53 -14.47
CA GLU A 107 -2.48 5.27 -15.34
C GLU A 107 -2.04 4.87 -16.74
N LYS A 108 -1.16 5.67 -17.36
CA LYS A 108 -0.63 5.38 -18.69
C LYS A 108 -0.03 3.99 -18.75
N ALA A 109 0.87 3.64 -17.82
CA ALA A 109 1.53 2.34 -17.79
C ALA A 109 0.51 1.19 -17.65
N VAL A 110 -0.52 1.36 -16.82
CA VAL A 110 -1.57 0.36 -16.61
C VAL A 110 -2.47 0.23 -17.85
N CYS A 111 -2.92 1.35 -18.43
CA CYS A 111 -3.81 1.35 -19.61
C CYS A 111 -3.11 0.83 -20.90
N GLU A 112 -1.81 1.00 -21.01
CA GLU A 112 -1.02 0.50 -22.15
C GLU A 112 -0.73 -1.01 -22.03
N HIS A 113 -1.01 -1.64 -20.89
CA HIS A 113 -0.81 -3.09 -20.73
C HIS A 113 -1.86 -3.89 -21.53
N PRO A 114 -1.46 -4.93 -22.29
CA PRO A 114 -2.38 -5.70 -23.15
C PRO A 114 -3.61 -6.24 -22.44
N ASP A 115 -3.47 -6.66 -21.18
CA ASP A 115 -4.54 -7.28 -20.40
C ASP A 115 -5.46 -6.27 -19.71
N PHE A 116 -5.19 -4.95 -19.82
CA PHE A 116 -6.00 -3.93 -19.15
C PHE A 116 -7.48 -4.00 -19.54
N ALA A 117 -7.77 -4.09 -20.84
CA ALA A 117 -9.16 -4.11 -21.33
C ALA A 117 -9.98 -5.29 -20.80
N ALA A 118 -9.34 -6.42 -20.49
CA ALA A 118 -10.00 -7.62 -19.98
C ALA A 118 -10.00 -7.70 -18.43
N SER A 119 -9.25 -6.83 -17.75
CA SER A 119 -9.02 -6.92 -16.30
C SER A 119 -10.23 -6.57 -15.43
N GLY A 120 -11.14 -5.74 -15.96
CA GLY A 120 -12.24 -5.15 -15.19
C GLY A 120 -11.77 -4.12 -14.15
N LEU A 121 -10.50 -3.69 -14.20
CA LEU A 121 -9.94 -2.66 -13.31
C LEU A 121 -10.59 -1.31 -13.58
N THR A 122 -11.07 -0.64 -12.53
CA THR A 122 -11.51 0.76 -12.60
C THR A 122 -10.39 1.68 -12.13
N ILE A 123 -10.31 2.88 -12.73
CA ILE A 123 -9.34 3.91 -12.37
C ILE A 123 -10.09 5.19 -12.03
N GLN A 124 -9.74 5.79 -10.90
CA GLN A 124 -10.31 7.03 -10.41
C GLN A 124 -9.19 7.99 -10.00
N HIS A 125 -9.47 9.30 -9.98
CA HIS A 125 -8.50 10.33 -9.63
C HIS A 125 -8.96 11.12 -8.41
N ALA A 126 -8.02 11.44 -7.52
CA ALA A 126 -8.26 12.25 -6.34
C ALA A 126 -7.20 13.34 -6.19
N ASP A 127 -7.63 14.53 -5.76
CA ASP A 127 -6.73 15.66 -5.52
C ASP A 127 -6.18 15.69 -4.09
N THR A 128 -6.84 14.99 -3.16
CA THR A 128 -6.50 14.95 -1.73
C THR A 128 -6.58 13.54 -1.19
N MET A 129 -5.90 13.26 -0.07
CA MET A 129 -6.00 11.98 0.63
C MET A 129 -7.42 11.71 1.12
N GLN A 130 -8.13 12.74 1.59
CA GLN A 130 -9.53 12.63 2.00
C GLN A 130 -10.39 12.10 0.84
N HIS A 131 -10.29 12.75 -0.32
CA HIS A 131 -11.04 12.34 -1.53
C HIS A 131 -10.63 10.94 -2.00
N ALA A 132 -9.34 10.59 -1.93
CA ALA A 132 -8.88 9.25 -2.29
C ALA A 132 -9.50 8.16 -1.39
N VAL A 133 -9.55 8.39 -0.09
CA VAL A 133 -10.18 7.46 0.86
C VAL A 133 -11.70 7.38 0.63
N GLU A 134 -12.38 8.49 0.32
CA GLU A 134 -13.80 8.51 0.02
C GLU A 134 -14.13 7.70 -1.25
N LEU A 135 -13.36 7.88 -2.33
CA LEU A 135 -13.51 7.10 -3.57
C LEU A 135 -13.27 5.61 -3.32
N ALA A 136 -12.17 5.28 -2.63
CA ALA A 136 -11.84 3.90 -2.30
C ALA A 136 -12.94 3.24 -1.46
N ARG A 137 -13.49 3.96 -0.46
CA ARG A 137 -14.59 3.47 0.37
C ARG A 137 -15.87 3.26 -0.43
N ALA A 138 -16.20 4.19 -1.34
CA ALA A 138 -17.40 4.08 -2.18
C ALA A 138 -17.35 2.86 -3.12
N ALA A 139 -16.17 2.45 -3.55
CA ALA A 139 -15.95 1.25 -4.38
C ALA A 139 -15.92 -0.05 -3.56
N ALA A 140 -15.77 0.02 -2.23
CA ALA A 140 -15.57 -1.14 -1.37
C ALA A 140 -16.87 -1.84 -0.99
N GLN A 141 -16.78 -3.15 -0.80
CA GLN A 141 -17.82 -4.01 -0.23
C GLN A 141 -17.28 -4.74 1.01
N PRO A 142 -18.14 -5.22 1.91
CA PRO A 142 -17.70 -6.03 3.04
C PRO A 142 -16.82 -7.21 2.60
N GLY A 143 -15.67 -7.38 3.23
CA GLY A 143 -14.64 -8.34 2.87
C GLY A 143 -13.48 -7.73 2.07
N ASP A 144 -13.63 -6.52 1.53
CA ASP A 144 -12.59 -5.86 0.76
C ASP A 144 -11.44 -5.31 1.60
N ILE A 145 -10.33 -5.09 0.91
CA ILE A 145 -9.13 -4.45 1.44
C ILE A 145 -8.90 -3.13 0.69
N ILE A 146 -8.73 -2.05 1.43
CA ILE A 146 -8.24 -0.76 0.95
C ILE A 146 -6.81 -0.59 1.44
N ILE A 147 -5.87 -0.33 0.53
CA ILE A 147 -4.47 -0.10 0.88
C ILE A 147 -3.93 1.20 0.28
N LEU A 148 -3.30 2.02 1.14
CA LEU A 148 -2.41 3.09 0.69
C LEU A 148 -1.03 2.49 0.44
N SER A 149 -0.65 2.23 -0.82
CA SER A 149 0.71 1.82 -1.22
C SER A 149 1.13 2.61 -2.46
N PRO A 150 1.75 3.78 -2.26
CA PRO A 150 1.80 4.84 -3.26
C PRO A 150 2.65 4.59 -4.49
N ALA A 151 3.58 3.64 -4.49
CA ALA A 151 4.58 3.42 -5.52
C ALA A 151 5.45 4.65 -5.85
N SER A 152 5.28 5.74 -5.10
CA SER A 152 5.87 7.06 -5.33
C SER A 152 6.27 7.72 -4.01
N ALA A 153 7.26 8.62 -4.06
CA ALA A 153 7.59 9.46 -2.92
C ALA A 153 6.40 10.39 -2.57
N SER A 154 6.53 11.14 -1.48
CA SER A 154 5.44 11.97 -0.96
C SER A 154 5.63 13.47 -1.18
N PHE A 155 6.81 13.88 -1.69
CA PHE A 155 7.30 15.27 -1.62
C PHE A 155 6.51 16.31 -2.44
N ASP A 156 5.53 15.89 -3.24
CA ASP A 156 4.60 16.77 -3.95
C ASP A 156 3.47 17.29 -3.03
N LEU A 157 3.00 16.45 -2.10
CA LEU A 157 1.88 16.78 -1.22
C LEU A 157 2.26 16.74 0.27
N TYR A 158 3.36 16.06 0.63
CA TYR A 158 3.77 15.83 2.01
C TYR A 158 5.28 15.95 2.19
N PRO A 159 5.78 16.41 3.33
CA PRO A 159 7.22 16.52 3.59
C PRO A 159 7.93 15.15 3.65
N ASN A 160 7.23 14.08 4.02
CA ASN A 160 7.74 12.71 4.06
C ASN A 160 6.61 11.68 4.06
N PHE A 161 6.97 10.39 3.95
CA PHE A 161 6.01 9.29 3.90
C PHE A 161 5.29 9.06 5.24
N GLU A 162 5.93 9.41 6.37
CA GLU A 162 5.31 9.27 7.69
C GLU A 162 4.13 10.24 7.85
N VAL A 163 4.29 11.49 7.42
CA VAL A 163 3.20 12.49 7.46
C VAL A 163 2.04 12.03 6.56
N ARG A 164 2.33 11.56 5.36
CA ARG A 164 1.32 10.99 4.45
C ARG A 164 0.59 9.81 5.10
N GLY A 165 1.31 8.88 5.70
CA GLY A 165 0.72 7.71 6.34
C GLY A 165 -0.10 8.05 7.58
N ARG A 166 0.32 9.04 8.38
CA ARG A 166 -0.46 9.50 9.53
C ARG A 166 -1.75 10.20 9.12
N GLU A 167 -1.73 11.00 8.05
CA GLU A 167 -2.94 11.62 7.51
C GLU A 167 -3.93 10.56 7.03
N PHE A 168 -3.47 9.56 6.27
CA PHE A 168 -4.31 8.43 5.87
C PHE A 168 -4.94 7.74 7.09
N LYS A 169 -4.14 7.39 8.11
CA LYS A 169 -4.61 6.76 9.35
C LYS A 169 -5.65 7.64 10.08
N LYS A 170 -5.41 8.94 10.14
CA LYS A 170 -6.33 9.90 10.76
C LYS A 170 -7.68 9.89 10.04
N ILE A 171 -7.67 10.06 8.72
CA ILE A 171 -8.89 10.06 7.89
C ILE A 171 -9.67 8.76 8.08
N VAL A 172 -8.98 7.61 7.96
CA VAL A 172 -9.61 6.28 8.12
C VAL A 172 -10.24 6.13 9.50
N ASN A 173 -9.58 6.60 10.57
CA ASN A 173 -10.11 6.51 11.94
C ASN A 173 -11.29 7.47 12.21
N GLU A 174 -11.42 8.55 11.45
CA GLU A 174 -12.52 9.51 11.54
C GLU A 174 -13.75 9.12 10.70
N LEU A 175 -13.66 8.10 9.83
CA LEU A 175 -14.79 7.58 9.06
C LEU A 175 -15.91 7.09 10.00
N LYS A 176 -17.17 7.33 9.57
CA LYS A 176 -18.38 6.91 10.30
C LYS A 176 -19.09 5.80 9.56
#